data_2936c333f428c85a5d6eb1f4baace51b
#
_entry.id   2936c333f428c85a5d6eb1f4baace51b
#
_cell.length_a   1.000
_cell.length_b   1.000
_cell.length_c   1.000
_cell.angle_alpha   90.00
_cell.angle_beta   90.00
_cell.angle_gamma   90.00
#
_symmetry.space_group_name_H-M   'P 1'
#
loop_
_entity.id
_entity.type
_entity.pdbx_description
1 polymer ?
#
loop_
_entity_poly.entity_id
_entity_poly.type
_entity_poly.pdbx_seq_one_letter_code
_entity_poly.pdbx_strand_id
1 'polypeptide(L)'
;MTVDAPNRKQTIGIPTAILFMCGQNSIRSPMAEAIAKSLLQPDIYIQSAGVRSGEPDPFVDVVLEEVGLSLNHRRPHRPRTLEEIEDDFFDLIVTLAPEAHHVALELTRSSAVDVVYWPTMDPTVVTGTREQMLDAYRQVRDHLWKLIDKRMKPIRRPPPASG
;
A
#
# COMPACT_ATOMS: atom_id res chain seq x y z
N MET A 1 16.60 6.76 24.62
CA MET A 1 17.52 5.74 24.19
C MET A 1 17.39 5.43 22.74
N THR A 2 18.32 5.92 22.02
CA THR A 2 18.32 5.84 20.57
C THR A 2 18.64 4.44 20.05
N VAL A 3 19.19 3.60 20.88
CA VAL A 3 19.61 2.25 20.50
C VAL A 3 18.44 1.38 20.10
N ASP A 4 17.23 1.73 20.57
CA ASP A 4 16.05 0.88 20.35
C ASP A 4 15.41 1.09 19.00
N ALA A 5 15.79 2.11 18.25
CA ALA A 5 15.13 2.40 16.98
C ALA A 5 15.18 1.25 15.96
N PRO A 6 16.32 0.57 15.73
CA PRO A 6 16.34 -0.59 14.83
C PRO A 6 15.57 -1.78 15.37
N ASN A 7 15.64 -1.98 16.67
CA ASN A 7 14.93 -3.10 17.30
C ASN A 7 13.43 -2.88 17.31
N ARG A 8 13.00 -1.62 17.45
CA ARG A 8 11.58 -1.29 17.42
C ARG A 8 10.94 -1.74 16.12
N LYS A 9 11.65 -1.60 14.99
CA LYS A 9 11.12 -2.05 13.71
C LYS A 9 10.97 -3.55 13.62
N GLN A 10 11.77 -4.29 14.36
CA GLN A 10 11.72 -5.74 14.39
C GLN A 10 10.70 -6.26 15.39
N THR A 11 10.35 -5.44 16.37
CA THR A 11 9.45 -5.84 17.46
C THR A 11 8.10 -5.17 17.38
N ILE A 12 7.79 -4.53 16.25
CA ILE A 12 6.47 -3.95 16.02
C ILE A 12 5.42 -5.02 16.24
N GLY A 13 4.45 -4.71 17.09
CA GLY A 13 3.33 -5.59 17.30
C GLY A 13 2.55 -5.81 16.02
N ILE A 14 1.66 -6.79 16.04
CA ILE A 14 0.82 -7.09 14.88
C ILE A 14 -0.08 -5.90 14.60
N PRO A 15 0.02 -5.27 13.43
CA PRO A 15 -0.83 -4.12 13.11
C PRO A 15 -2.29 -4.55 12.93
N THR A 16 -3.21 -3.68 13.33
CA THR A 16 -4.64 -3.89 13.16
C THR A 16 -5.24 -2.97 12.11
N ALA A 17 -4.55 -1.88 11.78
CA ALA A 17 -5.02 -0.90 10.81
C ALA A 17 -3.82 -0.35 10.04
N ILE A 18 -3.81 -0.57 8.73
CA ILE A 18 -2.68 -0.26 7.85
C ILE A 18 -3.11 0.76 6.80
N LEU A 19 -2.29 1.78 6.62
CA LEU A 19 -2.47 2.76 5.55
C LEU A 19 -1.30 2.67 4.59
N PHE A 20 -1.58 2.48 3.30
CA PHE A 20 -0.58 2.60 2.25
C PHE A 20 -0.63 3.99 1.64
N MET A 21 0.51 4.63 1.49
CA MET A 21 0.58 6.00 0.96
C MET A 21 1.54 6.11 -0.21
N CYS A 22 1.10 6.83 -1.23
CA CYS A 22 1.96 7.27 -2.34
C CYS A 22 1.66 8.74 -2.65
N GLY A 23 2.12 9.24 -3.82
CA GLY A 23 1.93 10.65 -4.14
C GLY A 23 0.48 11.03 -4.37
N GLN A 24 -0.22 10.30 -5.23
CA GLN A 24 -1.54 10.69 -5.72
C GLN A 24 -2.68 9.73 -5.41
N ASN A 25 -2.39 8.60 -4.77
CA ASN A 25 -3.37 7.54 -4.51
C ASN A 25 -4.03 7.02 -5.80
N SER A 26 -3.29 7.03 -6.89
CA SER A 26 -3.80 6.59 -8.19
C SER A 26 -3.31 5.20 -8.58
N ILE A 27 -2.07 4.85 -8.26
CA ILE A 27 -1.43 3.63 -8.77
C ILE A 27 -0.87 2.77 -7.64
N ARG A 28 0.21 3.22 -7.00
CA ARG A 28 1.00 2.38 -6.10
C ARG A 28 0.25 2.02 -4.83
N SER A 29 -0.30 3.00 -4.13
CA SER A 29 -0.99 2.72 -2.87
C SER A 29 -2.33 2.01 -3.05
N PRO A 30 -3.16 2.33 -4.07
CA PRO A 30 -4.35 1.52 -4.31
C PRO A 30 -4.02 0.07 -4.67
N MET A 31 -2.97 -0.13 -5.44
CA MET A 31 -2.52 -1.47 -5.81
C MET A 31 -2.08 -2.26 -4.57
N ALA A 32 -1.30 -1.62 -3.69
CA ALA A 32 -0.89 -2.25 -2.43
C ALA A 32 -2.09 -2.56 -1.55
N GLU A 33 -3.06 -1.66 -1.49
CA GLU A 33 -4.29 -1.89 -0.73
C GLU A 33 -5.02 -3.13 -1.22
N ALA A 34 -5.21 -3.26 -2.53
CA ALA A 34 -5.92 -4.41 -3.11
C ALA A 34 -5.19 -5.72 -2.84
N ILE A 35 -3.87 -5.72 -3.01
CA ILE A 35 -3.06 -6.90 -2.76
C ILE A 35 -3.11 -7.28 -1.27
N ALA A 36 -2.93 -6.30 -0.39
CA ALA A 36 -2.95 -6.55 1.05
C ALA A 36 -4.29 -7.09 1.51
N LYS A 37 -5.39 -6.56 1.00
CA LYS A 37 -6.72 -7.05 1.35
C LYS A 37 -6.91 -8.51 0.94
N SER A 38 -6.23 -8.96 -0.11
CA SER A 38 -6.34 -10.35 -0.56
C SER A 38 -5.41 -11.29 0.22
N LEU A 39 -4.27 -10.82 0.67
CA LEU A 39 -3.25 -11.64 1.33
C LEU A 39 -3.35 -11.66 2.85
N LEU A 40 -3.82 -10.58 3.45
CA LEU A 40 -3.80 -10.43 4.90
C LEU A 40 -5.11 -10.86 5.55
N GLN A 41 -5.08 -11.04 6.85
CA GLN A 41 -6.26 -11.47 7.60
C GLN A 41 -7.41 -10.47 7.41
N PRO A 42 -8.65 -10.97 7.27
CA PRO A 42 -9.78 -10.11 6.89
C PRO A 42 -10.20 -9.09 7.94
N ASP A 43 -9.78 -9.26 9.19
CA ASP A 43 -10.12 -8.33 10.27
C ASP A 43 -9.18 -7.13 10.33
N ILE A 44 -8.12 -7.10 9.52
CA ILE A 44 -7.22 -5.96 9.48
C ILE A 44 -7.83 -4.88 8.61
N TYR A 45 -7.91 -3.66 9.15
CA TYR A 45 -8.42 -2.51 8.42
C TYR A 45 -7.32 -1.98 7.50
N ILE A 46 -7.59 -1.93 6.19
CA ILE A 46 -6.60 -1.54 5.20
C ILE A 46 -7.18 -0.45 4.32
N GLN A 47 -6.44 0.65 4.19
CA GLN A 47 -6.82 1.77 3.34
C GLN A 47 -5.60 2.28 2.58
N SER A 48 -5.82 3.18 1.64
CA SER A 48 -4.76 3.87 0.93
C SER A 48 -5.10 5.34 0.79
N ALA A 49 -4.06 6.17 0.68
CA ALA A 49 -4.20 7.60 0.51
C ALA A 49 -2.98 8.16 -0.22
N GLY A 50 -3.09 9.38 -0.70
CA GLY A 50 -1.99 10.11 -1.30
C GLY A 50 -1.70 11.39 -0.56
N VAL A 51 -0.59 12.01 -0.90
CA VAL A 51 -0.29 13.38 -0.49
C VAL A 51 -1.27 14.32 -1.20
N ARG A 52 -1.58 14.01 -2.45
CA ARG A 52 -2.57 14.69 -3.27
C ARG A 52 -3.54 13.66 -3.82
N SER A 53 -4.75 14.06 -4.17
CA SER A 53 -5.64 13.17 -4.93
C SER A 53 -5.36 13.36 -6.42
N GLY A 54 -5.10 12.25 -7.12
CA GLY A 54 -4.92 12.26 -8.55
C GLY A 54 -6.14 11.72 -9.25
N GLU A 55 -5.96 11.32 -10.50
CA GLU A 55 -7.02 10.70 -11.29
C GLU A 55 -6.93 9.18 -11.18
N PRO A 56 -8.07 8.47 -11.22
CA PRO A 56 -8.02 7.01 -11.31
C PRO A 56 -7.25 6.58 -12.56
N ASP A 57 -6.48 5.50 -12.43
CA ASP A 57 -5.67 5.00 -13.54
C ASP A 57 -6.21 3.62 -13.98
N PRO A 58 -6.81 3.52 -15.17
CA PRO A 58 -7.40 2.26 -15.62
C PRO A 58 -6.39 1.13 -15.81
N PHE A 59 -5.12 1.41 -15.99
CA PHE A 59 -4.10 0.36 -16.10
C PHE A 59 -3.97 -0.42 -14.79
N VAL A 60 -4.24 0.22 -13.65
CA VAL A 60 -4.23 -0.46 -12.36
C VAL A 60 -5.28 -1.56 -12.34
N ASP A 61 -6.48 -1.25 -12.81
CA ASP A 61 -7.56 -2.25 -12.87
C ASP A 61 -7.17 -3.43 -13.76
N VAL A 62 -6.57 -3.13 -14.92
CA VAL A 62 -6.17 -4.18 -15.87
C VAL A 62 -5.18 -5.15 -15.22
N VAL A 63 -4.12 -4.64 -14.61
CA VAL A 63 -3.08 -5.54 -14.06
C VAL A 63 -3.52 -6.24 -12.78
N LEU A 64 -4.44 -5.65 -12.02
CA LEU A 64 -5.01 -6.33 -10.86
C LEU A 64 -5.95 -7.45 -11.29
N GLU A 65 -6.76 -7.23 -12.32
CA GLU A 65 -7.65 -8.27 -12.84
C GLU A 65 -6.88 -9.48 -13.36
N GLU A 66 -5.68 -9.27 -13.88
CA GLU A 66 -4.83 -10.37 -14.36
C GLU A 66 -4.52 -11.39 -13.26
N VAL A 67 -4.54 -10.95 -12.00
CA VAL A 67 -4.27 -11.81 -10.84
C VAL A 67 -5.51 -12.01 -9.97
N GLY A 68 -6.68 -11.72 -10.52
CA GLY A 68 -7.95 -11.97 -9.85
C GLY A 68 -8.32 -10.95 -8.78
N LEU A 69 -7.75 -9.77 -8.83
CA LEU A 69 -8.01 -8.72 -7.84
C LEU A 69 -8.79 -7.56 -8.43
N SER A 70 -9.43 -6.80 -7.56
CA SER A 70 -10.14 -5.59 -7.90
C SER A 70 -9.90 -4.56 -6.81
N LEU A 71 -9.84 -3.29 -7.20
CA LEU A 71 -9.70 -2.21 -6.24
C LEU A 71 -10.92 -2.11 -5.33
N ASN A 72 -12.09 -2.41 -5.87
CA ASN A 72 -13.30 -2.20 -5.12
C ASN A 72 -14.44 -3.01 -5.72
N HIS A 73 -15.00 -3.90 -4.93
CA HIS A 73 -16.11 -4.75 -5.37
C HIS A 73 -17.45 -4.03 -5.43
N ARG A 74 -17.61 -2.94 -4.69
CA ARG A 74 -18.91 -2.28 -4.54
C ARG A 74 -18.98 -0.90 -5.11
N ARG A 75 -17.86 -0.21 -5.20
CA ARG A 75 -17.77 1.12 -5.79
C ARG A 75 -16.37 1.34 -6.33
N PRO A 76 -16.25 2.10 -7.43
CA PRO A 76 -14.94 2.38 -8.01
C PRO A 76 -14.02 3.05 -6.99
N HIS A 77 -12.74 2.74 -7.08
CA HIS A 77 -11.75 3.43 -6.28
C HIS A 77 -11.69 4.90 -6.65
N ARG A 78 -11.65 5.77 -5.65
CA ARG A 78 -11.48 7.20 -5.85
C ARG A 78 -10.20 7.62 -5.14
N PRO A 79 -9.24 8.21 -5.87
CA PRO A 79 -8.05 8.75 -5.22
C PRO A 79 -8.42 9.75 -4.12
N ARG A 80 -7.73 9.65 -2.99
CA ARG A 80 -8.02 10.49 -1.84
C ARG A 80 -6.73 10.84 -1.11
N THR A 81 -6.80 11.91 -0.32
CA THR A 81 -5.66 12.38 0.46
C THR A 81 -5.73 11.83 1.88
N LEU A 82 -4.61 11.93 2.58
CA LEU A 82 -4.58 11.57 3.98
C LEU A 82 -5.56 12.42 4.80
N GLU A 83 -5.73 13.69 4.45
CA GLU A 83 -6.66 14.58 5.14
C GLU A 83 -8.10 14.07 5.08
N GLU A 84 -8.48 13.46 3.97
CA GLU A 84 -9.85 12.95 3.80
C GLU A 84 -10.14 11.73 4.68
N ILE A 85 -9.10 11.08 5.21
CA ILE A 85 -9.24 9.90 6.07
C ILE A 85 -8.55 10.11 7.42
N GLU A 86 -8.30 11.37 7.81
CA GLU A 86 -7.56 11.66 9.04
C GLU A 86 -8.27 11.21 10.31
N ASP A 87 -9.60 11.08 10.26
CA ASP A 87 -10.37 10.59 11.39
C ASP A 87 -10.21 9.08 11.60
N ASP A 88 -9.69 8.38 10.61
CA ASP A 88 -9.43 6.95 10.74
C ASP A 88 -8.19 6.71 11.59
N PHE A 89 -8.23 5.67 12.36
CA PHE A 89 -7.07 5.27 13.16
C PHE A 89 -6.23 4.27 12.39
N PHE A 90 -4.91 4.52 12.33
CA PHE A 90 -3.94 3.58 11.77
C PHE A 90 -2.81 3.39 12.74
N ASP A 91 -2.34 2.16 12.90
CA ASP A 91 -1.17 1.87 13.72
C ASP A 91 0.08 1.61 12.88
N LEU A 92 -0.08 1.44 11.57
CA LEU A 92 1.04 1.29 10.66
C LEU A 92 0.76 2.06 9.37
N ILE A 93 1.71 2.89 8.96
CA ILE A 93 1.67 3.55 7.65
C ILE A 93 2.85 3.03 6.82
N VAL A 94 2.53 2.48 5.64
CA VAL A 94 3.54 2.01 4.68
C VAL A 94 3.59 3.03 3.55
N THR A 95 4.72 3.71 3.42
CA THR A 95 4.91 4.72 2.39
C THR A 95 5.67 4.12 1.21
N LEU A 96 5.25 4.46 -0.01
CA LEU A 96 5.75 3.86 -1.24
C LEU A 96 6.51 4.86 -2.11
N ALA A 97 6.48 6.14 -1.75
CA ALA A 97 7.14 7.20 -2.49
C ALA A 97 7.83 8.15 -1.50
N PRO A 98 8.93 8.81 -1.91
CA PRO A 98 9.67 9.69 -0.99
C PRO A 98 8.82 10.81 -0.39
N GLU A 99 7.97 11.48 -1.20
CA GLU A 99 7.16 12.56 -0.67
C GLU A 99 6.11 12.06 0.31
N ALA A 100 5.55 10.89 0.07
CA ALA A 100 4.59 10.29 1.00
C ALA A 100 5.26 9.96 2.32
N HIS A 101 6.49 9.47 2.27
CA HIS A 101 7.25 9.15 3.47
C HIS A 101 7.53 10.39 4.29
N HIS A 102 7.95 11.47 3.62
CA HIS A 102 8.22 12.74 4.29
C HIS A 102 6.96 13.27 5.00
N VAL A 103 5.84 13.27 4.32
CA VAL A 103 4.56 13.74 4.88
C VAL A 103 4.13 12.85 6.05
N ALA A 104 4.25 11.54 5.91
CA ALA A 104 3.86 10.62 6.98
C ALA A 104 4.69 10.83 8.23
N LEU A 105 5.99 11.04 8.10
CA LEU A 105 6.86 11.30 9.25
C LEU A 105 6.48 12.60 9.96
N GLU A 106 6.16 13.65 9.20
CA GLU A 106 5.74 14.91 9.78
C GLU A 106 4.43 14.79 10.54
N LEU A 107 3.45 14.12 9.95
CA LEU A 107 2.12 14.01 10.55
C LEU A 107 2.07 13.07 11.75
N THR A 108 3.01 12.14 11.83
CA THR A 108 3.01 11.14 12.91
C THR A 108 4.05 11.43 13.98
N ARG A 109 4.68 12.61 13.94
CA ARG A 109 5.78 12.95 14.83
C ARG A 109 5.43 12.78 16.31
N SER A 110 4.21 13.10 16.68
CA SER A 110 3.75 13.06 18.08
C SER A 110 2.81 11.88 18.35
N SER A 111 2.71 10.93 17.45
CA SER A 111 1.76 9.83 17.60
C SER A 111 2.47 8.49 17.71
N ALA A 112 1.74 7.48 18.13
CA ALA A 112 2.29 6.14 18.29
C ALA A 112 2.19 5.29 17.03
N VAL A 113 2.07 5.93 15.87
CA VAL A 113 1.97 5.24 14.58
C VAL A 113 3.37 4.89 14.10
N ASP A 114 3.54 3.64 13.67
CA ASP A 114 4.78 3.23 13.02
C ASP A 114 4.73 3.57 11.54
N VAL A 115 5.84 4.06 11.00
CA VAL A 115 5.96 4.40 9.59
C VAL A 115 7.11 3.61 9.00
N VAL A 116 6.83 2.86 7.93
CA VAL A 116 7.87 2.12 7.20
C VAL A 116 7.87 2.59 5.75
N TYR A 117 9.05 2.58 5.14
CA TYR A 117 9.22 3.05 3.77
C TYR A 117 9.58 1.87 2.86
N TRP A 118 8.73 1.62 1.88
CA TRP A 118 8.97 0.61 0.83
C TRP A 118 9.08 1.33 -0.51
N PRO A 119 10.27 1.79 -0.89
CA PRO A 119 10.44 2.52 -2.16
C PRO A 119 9.90 1.70 -3.33
N THR A 120 9.01 2.29 -4.09
CA THR A 120 8.34 1.63 -5.20
C THR A 120 8.37 2.52 -6.42
N MET A 121 8.79 1.97 -7.56
CA MET A 121 8.90 2.69 -8.81
C MET A 121 7.55 3.22 -9.25
N ASP A 122 7.55 4.44 -9.81
CA ASP A 122 6.38 5.01 -10.44
C ASP A 122 6.32 4.48 -11.89
N PRO A 123 5.32 3.66 -12.23
CA PRO A 123 5.28 3.06 -13.57
C PRO A 123 4.97 4.06 -14.68
N THR A 124 4.49 5.26 -14.34
CA THR A 124 4.16 6.27 -15.36
C THR A 124 5.39 6.84 -16.05
N VAL A 125 6.59 6.62 -15.51
CA VAL A 125 7.82 7.09 -16.15
C VAL A 125 8.18 6.24 -17.38
N VAL A 126 7.59 5.07 -17.52
CA VAL A 126 7.84 4.21 -18.69
C VAL A 126 6.93 4.64 -19.83
N THR A 127 7.53 4.91 -20.99
CA THR A 127 6.81 5.27 -22.21
C THR A 127 7.01 4.19 -23.26
N GLY A 128 6.19 4.21 -24.29
CA GLY A 128 6.28 3.22 -25.37
C GLY A 128 4.90 2.73 -25.77
N THR A 129 4.83 1.46 -26.18
CA THR A 129 3.56 0.85 -26.54
C THR A 129 2.70 0.64 -25.30
N ARG A 130 1.41 0.41 -25.54
CA ARG A 130 0.48 0.10 -24.46
C ARG A 130 0.97 -1.11 -23.64
N GLU A 131 1.46 -2.14 -24.33
CA GLU A 131 1.95 -3.35 -23.67
C GLU A 131 3.19 -3.08 -22.83
N GLN A 132 4.09 -2.25 -23.33
CA GLN A 132 5.28 -1.87 -22.57
C GLN A 132 4.92 -1.08 -21.32
N MET A 133 3.94 -0.18 -21.42
CA MET A 133 3.47 0.57 -20.27
C MET A 133 2.77 -0.34 -19.25
N LEU A 134 1.90 -1.23 -19.73
CA LEU A 134 1.24 -2.20 -18.84
C LEU A 134 2.25 -3.09 -18.13
N ASP A 135 3.33 -3.46 -18.82
CA ASP A 135 4.35 -4.30 -18.20
C ASP A 135 5.02 -3.61 -17.02
N ALA A 136 5.22 -2.30 -17.11
CA ALA A 136 5.73 -1.53 -15.99
C ALA A 136 4.79 -1.60 -14.77
N TYR A 137 3.48 -1.54 -15.02
CA TYR A 137 2.48 -1.68 -13.96
C TYR A 137 2.49 -3.09 -13.36
N ARG A 138 2.69 -4.11 -14.20
CA ARG A 138 2.82 -5.49 -13.72
C ARG A 138 4.03 -5.66 -12.80
N GLN A 139 5.14 -5.01 -13.14
CA GLN A 139 6.34 -5.06 -12.31
C GLN A 139 6.11 -4.41 -10.95
N VAL A 140 5.40 -3.31 -10.91
CA VAL A 140 5.03 -2.66 -9.63
C VAL A 140 4.13 -3.59 -8.83
N ARG A 141 3.10 -4.16 -9.46
CA ARG A 141 2.21 -5.11 -8.81
C ARG A 141 2.98 -6.27 -8.19
N ASP A 142 3.87 -6.89 -8.97
CA ASP A 142 4.61 -8.06 -8.50
C ASP A 142 5.60 -7.70 -7.40
N HIS A 143 6.19 -6.52 -7.48
CA HIS A 143 7.06 -6.00 -6.43
C HIS A 143 6.30 -5.82 -5.11
N LEU A 144 5.14 -5.18 -5.18
CA LEU A 144 4.32 -4.97 -3.98
C LEU A 144 3.81 -6.31 -3.42
N TRP A 145 3.45 -7.23 -4.29
CA TRP A 145 3.03 -8.57 -3.86
C TRP A 145 4.11 -9.25 -3.04
N LYS A 146 5.34 -9.23 -3.54
CA LYS A 146 6.47 -9.84 -2.84
C LYS A 146 6.73 -9.18 -1.49
N LEU A 147 6.67 -7.86 -1.44
CA LEU A 147 6.90 -7.14 -0.19
C LEU A 147 5.85 -7.48 0.85
N ILE A 148 4.60 -7.45 0.47
CA ILE A 148 3.50 -7.74 1.40
C ILE A 148 3.57 -9.20 1.86
N ASP A 149 3.76 -10.10 0.92
CA ASP A 149 3.86 -11.53 1.22
C ASP A 149 5.01 -11.84 2.19
N LYS A 150 6.15 -11.20 1.97
CA LYS A 150 7.37 -11.49 2.72
C LYS A 150 7.43 -10.75 4.06
N ARG A 151 7.02 -9.49 4.08
CA ARG A 151 7.21 -8.62 5.26
C ARG A 151 6.02 -8.60 6.21
N MET A 152 4.89 -9.16 5.78
CA MET A 152 3.67 -9.18 6.58
C MET A 152 3.21 -10.60 6.91
N LYS A 153 4.14 -11.55 6.98
CA LYS A 153 3.84 -12.95 7.28
C LYS A 153 3.00 -13.16 8.54
N PRO A 154 3.28 -12.50 9.65
CA PRO A 154 2.50 -12.74 10.87
C PRO A 154 1.01 -12.44 10.75
N ILE A 155 0.62 -11.60 9.79
CA ILE A 155 -0.78 -11.20 9.62
C ILE A 155 -1.35 -11.69 8.29
N ARG A 156 -0.68 -12.62 7.61
CA ARG A 156 -1.20 -13.22 6.40
C ARG A 156 -2.36 -14.15 6.70
N ARG A 157 -3.25 -14.28 5.71
CA ARG A 157 -4.28 -15.32 5.78
C ARG A 157 -3.58 -16.68 5.79
N PRO A 158 -4.12 -17.66 6.53
CA PRO A 158 -3.59 -19.02 6.42
C PRO A 158 -3.84 -19.54 5.01
N PRO A 159 -2.97 -20.46 4.52
CA PRO A 159 -3.21 -21.07 3.22
C PRO A 159 -4.55 -21.82 3.23
N PRO A 160 -5.24 -21.90 2.08
CA PRO A 160 -6.49 -22.65 2.03
C PRO A 160 -6.23 -24.08 2.44
N ALA A 161 -7.20 -24.67 3.14
CA ALA A 161 -7.10 -26.06 3.54
C ALA A 161 -6.96 -26.91 2.30
N SER A 162 -5.89 -27.72 2.24
CA SER A 162 -5.72 -28.68 1.18
C SER A 162 -6.74 -29.79 1.42
N GLY A 163 -7.76 -29.75 0.64
CA GLY A 163 -8.83 -30.72 0.83
C GLY A 163 -8.94 -31.69 -0.24
#